data_b6fc2a4de0dc60a56369b87ea22f8210
#
_entry.id   b6fc2a4de0dc60a56369b87ea22f8210
#
_cell.length_a   1.000
_cell.length_b   1.000
_cell.length_c   1.000
_cell.angle_alpha   90.00
_cell.angle_beta   90.00
_cell.angle_gamma   90.00
#
_symmetry.space_group_name_H-M   'P 1'
#
loop_
_entity.id
_entity.type
_entity.pdbx_description
1 polymer ?
#
loop_
_entity_poly.entity_id
_entity_poly.type
_entity_poly.pdbx_seq_one_letter_code
_entity_poly.pdbx_strand_id
1 'polypeptide(L)'
;GSITANGEAIKKITIDGKTFLLDDPQLASKNIPAKMIEKVKVVEKKSDQAMFTGIDDGEEEMVIDLSLKPGMLKGWFGNMMGGAGHDVPGANSDMNDWRYQGAAMVGKFTEKSQLSFIFNANNTNNRGFNDVAGSMMQNMRGARGMGRGMGGWGRGNGIATSWMGGLNGSFDLFDGDMELAGNYMHSGNIRNVIEESSRITYLDDGSRLLNDQNGTNQTRSQGHRLGMRLEHKFSENTSILFEPRVNFGKGSFTEFSDFQTYTERDGVKHLTNDGYTSNTGDNDNWQASGFLLLRQRLGKPGRTLSANIRFSFSNNELNGFNQSLTRVTEVGSEAAKDEIVNQLFDQQSRSSSLSGRV
;
A
#
# COMPACT_ATOMS: atom_id res chain seq x y z
N GLY A 1 -10.27 -1.37 -6.23
CA GLY A 1 -10.89 -2.63 -6.65
C GLY A 1 -9.94 -3.39 -7.55
N SER A 2 -10.03 -4.73 -7.59
CA SER A 2 -9.28 -5.55 -8.55
C SER A 2 -9.89 -5.43 -9.95
N ILE A 3 -9.07 -5.52 -10.99
CA ILE A 3 -9.57 -5.69 -12.37
C ILE A 3 -9.89 -7.18 -12.52
N THR A 4 -11.10 -7.47 -12.99
CA THR A 4 -11.55 -8.84 -13.23
C THR A 4 -11.99 -9.00 -14.68
N ALA A 5 -11.76 -10.16 -15.27
CA ALA A 5 -12.33 -10.59 -16.53
C ALA A 5 -12.84 -12.02 -16.39
N ASN A 6 -14.01 -12.32 -16.93
CA ASN A 6 -14.67 -13.64 -16.83
C ASN A 6 -14.81 -14.17 -15.39
N GLY A 7 -14.88 -13.26 -14.38
CA GLY A 7 -14.96 -13.65 -12.96
C GLY A 7 -13.62 -13.85 -12.26
N GLU A 8 -12.50 -13.84 -12.98
CA GLU A 8 -11.17 -14.04 -12.44
C GLU A 8 -10.39 -12.71 -12.36
N ALA A 9 -9.48 -12.61 -11.37
CA ALA A 9 -8.66 -11.43 -11.19
C ALA A 9 -7.52 -11.39 -12.22
N ILE A 10 -7.38 -10.26 -12.92
CA ILE A 10 -6.27 -9.99 -13.82
C ILE A 10 -4.99 -9.82 -13.01
N LYS A 11 -3.98 -10.62 -13.33
CA LYS A 11 -2.69 -10.58 -12.64
C LYS A 11 -1.66 -9.70 -13.32
N LYS A 12 -1.71 -9.60 -14.64
CA LYS A 12 -0.71 -8.84 -15.43
C LYS A 12 -1.40 -8.08 -16.57
N ILE A 13 -0.81 -6.94 -16.95
CA ILE A 13 -1.09 -6.27 -18.22
C ILE A 13 0.18 -6.32 -19.04
N THR A 14 0.06 -6.76 -20.29
CA THR A 14 1.14 -6.74 -21.27
C THR A 14 0.82 -5.73 -22.38
N ILE A 15 1.85 -5.18 -22.98
CA ILE A 15 1.77 -4.34 -24.19
C ILE A 15 2.54 -5.03 -25.28
N ASP A 16 1.84 -5.49 -26.31
CA ASP A 16 2.40 -6.30 -27.40
C ASP A 16 3.26 -7.47 -26.86
N GLY A 17 2.73 -8.18 -25.88
CA GLY A 17 3.35 -9.34 -25.23
C GLY A 17 4.36 -9.02 -24.13
N LYS A 18 4.83 -7.77 -23.99
CA LYS A 18 5.80 -7.37 -22.96
C LYS A 18 5.10 -6.91 -21.68
N THR A 19 5.58 -7.37 -20.55
CA THR A 19 4.99 -7.02 -19.25
C THR A 19 5.16 -5.54 -18.95
N PHE A 20 4.05 -4.88 -18.65
CA PHE A 20 4.01 -3.46 -18.31
C PHE A 20 3.56 -3.27 -16.85
N LEU A 21 4.36 -2.56 -16.04
CA LEU A 21 4.11 -2.36 -14.60
C LEU A 21 3.85 -3.69 -13.87
N LEU A 22 4.87 -4.48 -13.74
CA LEU A 22 4.97 -5.90 -13.35
C LEU A 22 3.89 -6.45 -12.42
N ASP A 23 3.42 -5.68 -11.44
CA ASP A 23 2.57 -6.21 -10.37
C ASP A 23 1.31 -5.36 -10.10
N ASP A 24 1.05 -4.34 -10.94
CA ASP A 24 -0.09 -3.47 -10.72
C ASP A 24 -0.91 -3.23 -11.99
N PRO A 25 -1.84 -4.17 -12.31
CA PRO A 25 -2.75 -4.00 -13.44
C PRO A 25 -3.60 -2.73 -13.37
N GLN A 26 -3.94 -2.26 -12.16
CA GLN A 26 -4.73 -1.05 -11.99
C GLN A 26 -3.92 0.20 -12.34
N LEU A 27 -2.66 0.24 -11.93
CA LEU A 27 -1.77 1.31 -12.28
C LEU A 27 -1.53 1.33 -13.79
N ALA A 28 -1.30 0.18 -14.39
CA ALA A 28 -1.13 0.04 -15.84
C ALA A 28 -2.36 0.53 -16.60
N SER A 29 -3.56 0.08 -16.23
CA SER A 29 -4.81 0.43 -16.92
C SER A 29 -5.16 1.92 -16.86
N LYS A 30 -4.80 2.60 -15.77
CA LYS A 30 -5.08 4.03 -15.58
C LYS A 30 -4.09 4.93 -16.33
N ASN A 31 -2.91 4.44 -16.63
CA ASN A 31 -1.82 5.26 -17.14
C ASN A 31 -1.52 5.04 -18.62
N ILE A 32 -2.09 4.02 -19.26
CA ILE A 32 -1.95 3.82 -20.70
C ILE A 32 -3.03 4.65 -21.39
N PRO A 33 -2.66 5.63 -22.25
CA PRO A 33 -3.63 6.42 -22.97
C PRO A 33 -4.47 5.54 -23.92
N ALA A 34 -5.78 5.53 -23.77
CA ALA A 34 -6.69 4.71 -24.59
C ALA A 34 -6.55 4.98 -26.09
N LYS A 35 -6.13 6.19 -26.49
CA LYS A 35 -5.88 6.55 -27.89
C LYS A 35 -4.75 5.76 -28.54
N MET A 36 -3.82 5.19 -27.74
CA MET A 36 -2.72 4.37 -28.23
C MET A 36 -3.13 2.92 -28.48
N ILE A 37 -4.20 2.46 -27.86
CA ILE A 37 -4.64 1.07 -27.88
C ILE A 37 -5.44 0.83 -29.16
N GLU A 38 -5.10 -0.23 -29.89
CA GLU A 38 -5.86 -0.74 -31.02
C GLU A 38 -6.81 -1.85 -30.57
N LYS A 39 -6.28 -2.81 -29.79
CA LYS A 39 -7.03 -3.99 -29.34
C LYS A 39 -6.71 -4.29 -27.88
N VAL A 40 -7.71 -4.79 -27.18
CA VAL A 40 -7.59 -5.37 -25.85
C VAL A 40 -7.93 -6.85 -25.96
N LYS A 41 -6.99 -7.71 -25.61
CA LYS A 41 -7.19 -9.16 -25.57
C LYS A 41 -7.12 -9.61 -24.13
N VAL A 42 -8.07 -10.42 -23.72
CA VAL A 42 -8.01 -11.19 -22.46
C VAL A 42 -7.55 -12.58 -22.82
N VAL A 43 -6.45 -12.99 -22.24
CA VAL A 43 -5.79 -14.27 -22.58
C VAL A 43 -5.54 -15.05 -21.29
N GLU A 44 -5.93 -16.29 -21.29
CA GLU A 44 -5.47 -17.27 -20.32
C GLU A 44 -4.07 -17.73 -20.73
N LYS A 45 -3.08 -17.35 -19.94
CA LYS A 45 -1.69 -17.70 -20.18
C LYS A 45 -1.31 -18.85 -19.26
N LYS A 46 -0.84 -19.94 -19.84
CA LYS A 46 -0.27 -21.06 -19.07
C LYS A 46 0.96 -20.59 -18.30
N SER A 47 1.27 -21.28 -17.22
CA SER A 47 2.48 -21.01 -16.43
C SER A 47 3.73 -21.03 -17.32
N ASP A 48 4.76 -20.27 -16.92
CA ASP A 48 6.05 -20.26 -17.63
C ASP A 48 6.67 -21.67 -17.69
N GLN A 49 6.37 -22.54 -16.73
CA GLN A 49 6.81 -23.93 -16.73
C GLN A 49 6.02 -24.77 -17.76
N ALA A 50 4.69 -24.64 -17.78
CA ALA A 50 3.86 -25.38 -18.75
C ALA A 50 4.17 -24.97 -20.19
N MET A 51 4.44 -23.68 -20.44
CA MET A 51 4.86 -23.21 -21.76
C MET A 51 6.22 -23.79 -22.20
N PHE A 52 7.14 -23.99 -21.27
CA PHE A 52 8.46 -24.56 -21.60
C PHE A 52 8.42 -26.09 -21.78
N THR A 53 7.71 -26.79 -20.91
CA THR A 53 7.66 -28.26 -20.91
C THR A 53 6.68 -28.79 -21.95
N GLY A 54 5.68 -28.01 -22.34
CA GLY A 54 4.51 -28.47 -23.11
C GLY A 54 3.53 -29.32 -22.30
N ILE A 55 3.76 -29.49 -21.00
CA ILE A 55 2.91 -30.24 -20.07
C ILE A 55 2.09 -29.25 -19.28
N ASP A 56 0.79 -29.45 -19.26
CA ASP A 56 -0.13 -28.63 -18.47
C ASP A 56 0.05 -28.94 -16.99
N ASP A 57 0.36 -27.92 -16.18
CA ASP A 57 0.50 -28.02 -14.73
C ASP A 57 -0.73 -27.55 -13.97
N GLY A 58 -1.80 -27.16 -14.70
CA GLY A 58 -3.05 -26.65 -14.14
C GLY A 58 -2.93 -25.23 -13.58
N GLU A 59 -1.78 -24.57 -13.75
CA GLU A 59 -1.60 -23.17 -13.35
C GLU A 59 -1.82 -22.27 -14.57
N GLU A 60 -2.90 -21.47 -14.56
CA GLU A 60 -3.22 -20.49 -15.58
C GLU A 60 -3.30 -19.10 -14.97
N GLU A 61 -2.88 -18.10 -15.73
CA GLU A 61 -2.95 -16.71 -15.33
C GLU A 61 -3.79 -15.90 -16.33
N MET A 62 -4.78 -15.18 -15.83
CA MET A 62 -5.55 -14.24 -16.65
C MET A 62 -4.74 -12.98 -16.88
N VAL A 63 -4.46 -12.67 -18.14
CA VAL A 63 -3.63 -11.56 -18.59
C VAL A 63 -4.41 -10.69 -19.57
N ILE A 64 -4.32 -9.37 -19.43
CA ILE A 64 -4.76 -8.44 -20.48
C ILE A 64 -3.56 -8.09 -21.35
N ASP A 65 -3.63 -8.42 -22.64
CA ASP A 65 -2.67 -7.99 -23.63
C ASP A 65 -3.25 -6.83 -24.46
N LEU A 66 -2.54 -5.70 -24.44
CA LEU A 66 -2.89 -4.48 -25.15
C LEU A 66 -2.05 -4.39 -26.43
N SER A 67 -2.68 -4.47 -27.57
CA SER A 67 -1.99 -4.20 -28.84
C SER A 67 -2.05 -2.70 -29.12
N LEU A 68 -0.91 -2.11 -29.43
CA LEU A 68 -0.82 -0.69 -29.80
C LEU A 68 -1.13 -0.46 -31.27
N LYS A 69 -1.64 0.72 -31.60
CA LYS A 69 -1.84 1.14 -32.99
C LYS A 69 -0.51 1.20 -33.74
N PRO A 70 -0.48 0.85 -35.03
CA PRO A 70 0.72 0.95 -35.85
C PRO A 70 1.40 2.33 -35.73
N GLY A 71 2.71 2.34 -35.49
CA GLY A 71 3.52 3.55 -35.31
C GLY A 71 3.54 4.09 -33.86
N MET A 72 2.71 3.59 -32.94
CA MET A 72 2.74 3.99 -31.52
C MET A 72 3.80 3.24 -30.70
N LEU A 73 4.40 2.18 -31.25
CA LEU A 73 5.52 1.45 -30.64
C LEU A 73 6.84 2.23 -30.64
N LYS A 74 6.91 3.38 -31.34
CA LYS A 74 8.11 4.22 -31.43
C LYS A 74 7.75 5.65 -31.08
N GLY A 75 8.25 6.14 -29.95
CA GLY A 75 8.08 7.53 -29.60
C GLY A 75 7.89 7.81 -28.13
N TRP A 76 7.66 9.08 -27.86
CA TRP A 76 7.32 9.58 -26.55
C TRP A 76 5.80 9.74 -26.39
N PHE A 77 5.31 9.42 -25.24
CA PHE A 77 3.93 9.71 -24.85
C PHE A 77 3.92 10.19 -23.40
N GLY A 78 2.87 10.87 -23.03
CA GLY A 78 2.71 11.31 -21.65
C GLY A 78 1.44 12.10 -21.46
N ASN A 79 1.10 12.25 -20.22
CA ASN A 79 0.10 13.17 -19.74
C ASN A 79 0.59 13.81 -18.45
N MET A 80 0.13 15.01 -18.20
CA MET A 80 0.36 15.70 -16.94
C MET A 80 -0.88 16.49 -16.57
N MET A 81 -1.10 16.61 -15.28
CA MET A 81 -2.13 17.47 -14.71
C MET A 81 -1.59 18.17 -13.48
N GLY A 82 -2.09 19.37 -13.25
CA GLY A 82 -1.75 20.15 -12.07
C GLY A 82 -2.92 21.02 -11.67
N GLY A 83 -3.08 21.25 -10.40
CA GLY A 83 -4.09 22.13 -9.83
C GLY A 83 -3.64 22.65 -8.48
N ALA A 84 -4.03 23.89 -8.19
CA ALA A 84 -3.82 24.52 -6.88
C ALA A 84 -5.10 25.25 -6.49
N GLY A 85 -5.37 25.31 -5.22
CA GLY A 85 -6.49 26.00 -4.62
C GLY A 85 -6.19 26.38 -3.18
N HIS A 86 -7.13 27.02 -2.54
CA HIS A 86 -7.02 27.38 -1.13
C HIS A 86 -8.32 27.00 -0.42
N ASP A 87 -8.23 26.61 0.83
CA ASP A 87 -9.41 26.37 1.65
C ASP A 87 -10.27 27.63 1.73
N VAL A 88 -11.60 27.47 1.71
CA VAL A 88 -12.52 28.59 1.80
C VAL A 88 -12.69 28.97 3.27
N PRO A 89 -12.32 30.19 3.68
CA PRO A 89 -12.55 30.65 5.05
C PRO A 89 -14.04 30.56 5.42
N GLY A 90 -14.35 30.00 6.57
CA GLY A 90 -15.70 29.96 7.13
C GLY A 90 -16.40 28.59 7.12
N ALA A 91 -15.94 27.62 6.40
CA ALA A 91 -16.46 26.25 6.47
C ALA A 91 -15.94 25.48 7.70
N ASN A 92 -14.69 25.77 8.11
CA ASN A 92 -14.03 25.39 9.36
C ASN A 92 -12.94 26.41 9.63
N SER A 93 -12.97 27.10 10.75
CA SER A 93 -12.05 28.19 11.07
C SER A 93 -10.58 27.79 11.11
N ASP A 94 -10.29 26.48 11.25
CA ASP A 94 -8.94 25.96 11.37
C ASP A 94 -8.34 25.47 10.04
N MET A 95 -9.13 25.47 8.96
CA MET A 95 -8.66 25.11 7.63
C MET A 95 -8.34 26.36 6.83
N ASN A 96 -7.07 26.70 6.73
CA ASN A 96 -6.57 27.85 5.97
C ASN A 96 -5.31 27.47 5.18
N ASP A 97 -5.36 26.34 4.49
CA ASP A 97 -4.22 25.78 3.80
C ASP A 97 -4.35 25.84 2.29
N TRP A 98 -3.20 25.94 1.63
CA TRP A 98 -3.10 25.71 0.21
C TRP A 98 -3.31 24.24 -0.12
N ARG A 99 -4.16 23.99 -1.11
CA ARG A 99 -4.41 22.66 -1.68
C ARG A 99 -3.74 22.55 -3.04
N TYR A 100 -3.10 21.43 -3.27
CA TYR A 100 -2.46 21.15 -4.54
C TYR A 100 -2.66 19.70 -4.98
N GLN A 101 -2.61 19.50 -6.27
CA GLN A 101 -2.56 18.19 -6.89
C GLN A 101 -1.72 18.27 -8.14
N GLY A 102 -0.74 17.38 -8.27
CA GLY A 102 0.08 17.22 -9.47
C GLY A 102 0.22 15.75 -9.81
N ALA A 103 0.09 15.42 -11.09
CA ALA A 103 0.36 14.09 -11.60
C ALA A 103 1.01 14.19 -12.98
N ALA A 104 1.96 13.31 -13.22
CA ALA A 104 2.62 13.19 -14.51
C ALA A 104 2.93 11.73 -14.83
N MET A 105 2.78 11.36 -16.08
CA MET A 105 3.30 10.13 -16.65
C MET A 105 3.99 10.48 -17.95
N VAL A 106 5.21 9.98 -18.10
CA VAL A 106 5.98 10.10 -19.35
C VAL A 106 6.53 8.73 -19.69
N GLY A 107 6.39 8.33 -20.94
CA GLY A 107 6.91 7.07 -21.42
C GLY A 107 7.60 7.22 -22.76
N LYS A 108 8.57 6.35 -23.00
CA LYS A 108 9.26 6.18 -24.27
C LYS A 108 9.22 4.72 -24.65
N PHE A 109 8.64 4.43 -25.80
CA PHE A 109 8.60 3.09 -26.36
C PHE A 109 9.50 3.02 -27.61
N THR A 110 10.16 1.89 -27.74
CA THR A 110 10.91 1.48 -28.92
C THR A 110 10.60 0.03 -29.23
N GLU A 111 11.06 -0.50 -30.35
CA GLU A 111 10.86 -1.93 -30.68
C GLU A 111 11.44 -2.88 -29.63
N LYS A 112 12.59 -2.51 -29.03
CA LYS A 112 13.31 -3.35 -28.06
C LYS A 112 13.16 -2.90 -26.60
N SER A 113 12.54 -1.73 -26.35
CA SER A 113 12.42 -1.23 -24.98
C SER A 113 11.16 -0.43 -24.74
N GLN A 114 10.66 -0.52 -23.52
CA GLN A 114 9.59 0.31 -22.97
C GLN A 114 10.10 0.91 -21.67
N LEU A 115 10.06 2.22 -21.54
CA LEU A 115 10.44 2.93 -20.32
C LEU A 115 9.33 3.91 -19.96
N SER A 116 8.96 3.97 -18.71
CA SER A 116 8.00 4.96 -18.22
C SER A 116 8.36 5.47 -16.83
N PHE A 117 8.03 6.74 -16.61
CA PHE A 117 8.10 7.43 -15.34
C PHE A 117 6.69 7.88 -14.94
N ILE A 118 6.36 7.72 -13.66
CA ILE A 118 5.08 8.11 -13.08
C ILE A 118 5.35 8.94 -11.84
N PHE A 119 4.59 10.01 -11.68
CA PHE A 119 4.64 10.87 -10.49
C PHE A 119 3.24 11.32 -10.10
N ASN A 120 2.96 11.38 -8.81
CA ASN A 120 1.76 11.97 -8.24
C ASN A 120 2.08 12.58 -6.88
N ALA A 121 1.57 13.78 -6.62
CA ALA A 121 1.63 14.39 -5.29
C ALA A 121 0.37 15.24 -5.08
N ASN A 122 -0.23 15.14 -3.90
CA ASN A 122 -1.39 15.93 -3.55
C ASN A 122 -1.60 16.01 -2.03
N ASN A 123 -2.34 17.03 -1.60
CA ASN A 123 -2.89 17.16 -0.26
C ASN A 123 -4.42 17.37 -0.26
N THR A 124 -5.10 16.79 -1.25
CA THR A 124 -6.55 16.87 -1.46
C THR A 124 -7.29 15.58 -1.12
N ASN A 125 -6.69 14.69 -0.35
CA ASN A 125 -7.21 13.35 -0.05
C ASN A 125 -7.41 12.46 -1.29
N ASN A 126 -6.86 12.82 -2.43
CA ASN A 126 -6.98 12.02 -3.64
C ASN A 126 -6.06 10.80 -3.56
N ARG A 127 -6.65 9.61 -3.53
CA ARG A 127 -5.95 8.32 -3.53
C ARG A 127 -5.75 7.80 -4.96
N GLY A 128 -5.22 8.62 -5.85
CA GLY A 128 -5.19 8.34 -7.29
C GLY A 128 -4.48 7.04 -7.71
N PHE A 129 -3.62 6.48 -6.86
CA PHE A 129 -2.86 5.24 -7.14
C PHE A 129 -2.82 4.34 -5.90
N ASN A 130 -2.60 3.03 -6.10
CA ASN A 130 -2.38 2.10 -5.00
C ASN A 130 -1.17 2.54 -4.18
N ASP A 131 -1.42 2.82 -2.93
CA ASP A 131 -0.45 3.37 -2.01
C ASP A 131 0.36 2.24 -1.35
N VAL A 132 1.63 2.12 -1.71
CA VAL A 132 2.57 1.20 -1.04
C VAL A 132 2.66 1.57 0.45
N ALA A 133 2.62 2.85 0.79
CA ALA A 133 2.61 3.33 2.17
C ALA A 133 1.32 2.94 2.92
N GLY A 134 0.18 2.84 2.23
CA GLY A 134 -1.08 2.40 2.83
C GLY A 134 -1.07 0.95 3.30
N SER A 135 -0.35 0.07 2.60
CA SER A 135 -0.18 -1.33 3.04
C SER A 135 0.66 -1.46 4.30
N MET A 136 1.63 -0.56 4.49
CA MET A 136 2.46 -0.50 5.70
C MET A 136 1.68 -0.02 6.92
N MET A 137 0.78 0.95 6.72
CA MET A 137 -0.11 1.45 7.78
C MET A 137 -1.08 0.35 8.26
N GLN A 138 -1.41 -0.62 7.43
CA GLN A 138 -2.27 -1.74 7.81
C GLN A 138 -1.59 -2.65 8.83
N ASN A 139 -0.28 -2.82 8.76
CA ASN A 139 0.51 -3.59 9.73
C ASN A 139 0.61 -2.87 11.08
N MET A 140 0.67 -1.54 11.11
CA MET A 140 0.65 -0.75 12.37
C MET A 140 -0.70 -0.82 13.10
N ARG A 141 -1.80 -1.10 12.40
CA ARG A 141 -3.14 -1.23 13.02
C ARG A 141 -3.27 -2.44 13.93
N GLY A 142 -2.51 -3.51 13.70
CA GLY A 142 -2.49 -4.68 14.57
C GLY A 142 -1.98 -4.37 15.99
N ALA A 143 -1.08 -3.39 16.14
CA ALA A 143 -0.54 -2.95 17.41
C ALA A 143 -1.49 -2.05 18.21
N ARG A 144 -2.41 -1.34 17.54
CA ARG A 144 -3.42 -0.49 18.20
C ARG A 144 -4.44 -1.26 19.04
N GLY A 145 -4.56 -2.56 18.86
CA GLY A 145 -5.44 -3.42 19.66
C GLY A 145 -5.02 -3.57 21.13
N MET A 146 -3.81 -3.12 21.52
CA MET A 146 -3.33 -3.17 22.90
C MET A 146 -3.79 -1.99 23.78
N GLY A 147 -4.24 -0.89 23.20
CA GLY A 147 -4.87 0.23 23.90
C GLY A 147 -6.37 0.00 24.06
N ARG A 148 -6.80 -0.62 25.16
CA ARG A 148 -8.23 -0.68 25.53
C ARG A 148 -8.75 0.75 25.72
N GLY A 149 -9.57 1.24 24.79
CA GLY A 149 -10.40 2.41 25.06
C GLY A 149 -10.54 3.47 23.99
N MET A 150 -9.77 3.45 22.93
CA MET A 150 -9.98 4.43 21.87
C MET A 150 -10.99 3.92 20.84
N GLY A 151 -12.19 4.50 20.90
CA GLY A 151 -13.25 4.31 19.91
C GLY A 151 -12.67 4.49 18.51
N GLY A 152 -13.01 3.55 17.63
CA GLY A 152 -12.44 3.42 16.30
C GLY A 152 -12.38 4.73 15.53
N TRP A 153 -11.22 5.33 15.50
CA TRP A 153 -10.89 6.47 14.65
C TRP A 153 -11.18 6.08 13.22
N GLY A 154 -12.17 6.72 12.65
CA GLY A 154 -12.79 6.32 11.39
C GLY A 154 -11.79 6.10 10.25
N ARG A 155 -11.97 5.02 9.53
CA ARG A 155 -11.22 4.74 8.32
C ARG A 155 -11.47 5.85 7.30
N GLY A 156 -10.47 6.71 7.06
CA GLY A 156 -10.52 7.69 5.99
C GLY A 156 -10.76 9.14 6.41
N ASN A 157 -10.92 9.42 7.70
CA ASN A 157 -11.03 10.78 8.21
C ASN A 157 -9.67 11.51 8.21
N GLY A 158 -9.71 12.84 8.18
CA GLY A 158 -8.54 13.70 8.20
C GLY A 158 -7.95 14.00 6.84
N ILE A 159 -7.01 14.95 6.83
CA ILE A 159 -6.35 15.43 5.63
C ILE A 159 -5.06 14.64 5.42
N ALA A 160 -4.90 14.12 4.21
CA ALA A 160 -3.72 13.38 3.82
C ALA A 160 -2.93 14.14 2.74
N THR A 161 -1.63 14.28 3.00
CA THR A 161 -0.64 14.64 1.98
C THR A 161 0.01 13.36 1.49
N SER A 162 -0.08 13.10 0.20
CA SER A 162 0.40 11.87 -0.42
C SER A 162 1.30 12.19 -1.60
N TRP A 163 2.34 11.39 -1.77
CA TRP A 163 3.22 11.46 -2.94
C TRP A 163 3.64 10.08 -3.39
N MET A 164 3.91 9.94 -4.68
CA MET A 164 4.40 8.74 -5.31
C MET A 164 5.27 9.09 -6.51
N GLY A 165 6.36 8.35 -6.68
CA GLY A 165 7.19 8.38 -7.88
C GLY A 165 7.59 6.97 -8.26
N GLY A 166 7.61 6.68 -9.56
CA GLY A 166 7.94 5.35 -10.04
C GLY A 166 8.60 5.34 -11.40
N LEU A 167 9.45 4.33 -11.60
CA LEU A 167 10.08 4.00 -12.86
C LEU A 167 9.68 2.58 -13.24
N ASN A 168 9.39 2.37 -14.51
CA ASN A 168 9.15 1.04 -15.08
C ASN A 168 9.89 0.91 -16.38
N GLY A 169 10.52 -0.24 -16.59
CA GLY A 169 11.24 -0.54 -17.82
C GLY A 169 11.13 -1.99 -18.23
N SER A 170 11.10 -2.23 -19.53
CA SER A 170 11.21 -3.55 -20.15
C SER A 170 12.15 -3.44 -21.34
N PHE A 171 13.10 -4.35 -21.44
CA PHE A 171 14.19 -4.33 -22.42
C PHE A 171 14.38 -5.73 -23.00
N ASP A 172 14.39 -5.81 -24.32
CA ASP A 172 14.88 -6.98 -25.05
C ASP A 172 16.35 -6.79 -25.37
N LEU A 173 17.17 -7.64 -24.83
CA LEU A 173 18.62 -7.60 -24.94
C LEU A 173 19.12 -8.84 -25.67
N PHE A 174 20.30 -8.77 -26.27
CA PHE A 174 20.97 -9.88 -26.99
C PHE A 174 20.04 -10.51 -28.05
N ASP A 175 19.44 -9.65 -28.88
CA ASP A 175 18.54 -10.04 -29.99
C ASP A 175 17.33 -10.91 -29.59
N GLY A 176 16.87 -10.76 -28.33
CA GLY A 176 15.71 -11.46 -27.79
C GLY A 176 16.06 -12.69 -26.93
N ASP A 177 17.34 -12.97 -26.74
CA ASP A 177 17.76 -14.04 -25.84
C ASP A 177 17.61 -13.65 -24.36
N MET A 178 17.50 -12.35 -24.07
CA MET A 178 17.30 -11.86 -22.69
C MET A 178 16.19 -10.81 -22.64
N GLU A 179 15.17 -11.08 -21.84
CA GLU A 179 14.15 -10.12 -21.46
C GLU A 179 14.39 -9.67 -20.03
N LEU A 180 14.59 -8.36 -19.85
CA LEU A 180 14.71 -7.72 -18.55
C LEU A 180 13.56 -6.74 -18.38
N ALA A 181 12.69 -6.98 -17.41
CA ALA A 181 11.68 -6.02 -17.00
C ALA A 181 11.85 -5.67 -15.51
N GLY A 182 11.54 -4.43 -15.16
CA GLY A 182 11.67 -3.99 -13.78
C GLY A 182 10.83 -2.77 -13.48
N ASN A 183 10.44 -2.65 -12.24
CA ASN A 183 9.79 -1.48 -11.71
C ASN A 183 10.37 -1.08 -10.35
N TYR A 184 10.41 0.20 -10.13
CA TYR A 184 10.70 0.80 -8.83
C TYR A 184 9.62 1.82 -8.51
N MET A 185 9.11 1.78 -7.29
CA MET A 185 8.15 2.76 -6.80
C MET A 185 8.52 3.20 -5.39
N HIS A 186 8.46 4.51 -5.19
CA HIS A 186 8.50 5.15 -3.89
C HIS A 186 7.18 5.84 -3.63
N SER A 187 6.60 5.67 -2.46
CA SER A 187 5.43 6.42 -2.04
C SER A 187 5.51 6.82 -0.58
N GLY A 188 4.80 7.89 -0.24
CA GLY A 188 4.67 8.35 1.12
C GLY A 188 3.32 9.01 1.37
N ASN A 189 2.94 9.01 2.63
CA ASN A 189 1.70 9.60 3.10
C ASN A 189 1.90 10.19 4.50
N ILE A 190 1.41 11.41 4.70
CA ILE A 190 1.26 12.02 6.02
C ILE A 190 -0.23 12.30 6.18
N ARG A 191 -0.80 11.84 7.27
CA ARG A 191 -2.21 12.08 7.58
C ARG A 191 -2.34 12.71 8.95
N ASN A 192 -3.10 13.80 9.00
CA ASN A 192 -3.48 14.47 10.21
C ASN A 192 -4.99 14.31 10.41
N VAL A 193 -5.39 13.92 11.61
CA VAL A 193 -6.79 13.80 12.02
C VAL A 193 -6.95 14.62 13.27
N ILE A 194 -7.95 15.49 13.29
CA ILE A 194 -8.45 16.19 14.47
C ILE A 194 -9.86 15.65 14.65
N GLU A 195 -10.18 15.24 15.86
CA GLU A 195 -11.51 14.70 16.20
C GLU A 195 -11.98 15.31 17.50
N GLU A 196 -13.20 15.80 17.46
CA GLU A 196 -13.95 16.22 18.63
C GLU A 196 -15.22 15.37 18.70
N SER A 197 -15.46 14.79 19.83
CA SER A 197 -16.67 13.97 20.03
C SER A 197 -17.33 14.29 21.36
N SER A 198 -18.64 14.38 21.34
CA SER A 198 -19.47 14.50 22.53
C SER A 198 -20.53 13.40 22.49
N ARG A 199 -20.61 12.62 23.55
CA ARG A 199 -21.56 11.51 23.66
C ARG A 199 -22.37 11.64 24.95
N ILE A 200 -23.69 11.53 24.81
CA ILE A 200 -24.61 11.48 25.95
C ILE A 200 -25.14 10.06 26.07
N THR A 201 -24.99 9.48 27.25
CA THR A 201 -25.57 8.17 27.62
C THR A 201 -26.60 8.37 28.70
N TYR A 202 -27.83 7.93 28.49
CA TYR A 202 -28.92 7.96 29.47
C TYR A 202 -28.85 6.70 30.31
N LEU A 203 -28.91 6.85 31.64
CA LEU A 203 -28.89 5.76 32.57
C LEU A 203 -30.30 5.48 33.11
N ASP A 204 -30.53 4.26 33.61
CA ASP A 204 -31.84 3.79 34.07
C ASP A 204 -32.33 4.55 35.32
N ASP A 205 -31.42 5.17 36.06
CA ASP A 205 -31.73 5.97 37.26
C ASP A 205 -32.11 7.43 36.94
N GLY A 206 -32.28 7.75 35.66
CA GLY A 206 -32.62 9.08 35.16
C GLY A 206 -31.43 10.05 35.05
N SER A 207 -30.26 9.66 35.47
CA SER A 207 -29.02 10.46 35.25
C SER A 207 -28.49 10.31 33.83
N ARG A 208 -27.59 11.22 33.44
CA ARG A 208 -26.92 11.22 32.12
C ARG A 208 -25.40 11.28 32.31
N LEU A 209 -24.69 10.50 31.51
CA LEU A 209 -23.25 10.63 31.35
C LEU A 209 -22.96 11.45 30.08
N LEU A 210 -22.21 12.54 30.26
CA LEU A 210 -21.71 13.37 29.15
C LEU A 210 -20.21 13.10 29.05
N ASN A 211 -19.78 12.57 27.91
CA ASN A 211 -18.37 12.31 27.63
C ASN A 211 -17.94 13.17 26.46
N ASP A 212 -17.06 14.12 26.74
CA ASP A 212 -16.44 14.99 25.75
C ASP A 212 -14.99 14.53 25.57
N GLN A 213 -14.59 14.36 24.33
CA GLN A 213 -13.26 13.88 23.95
C GLN A 213 -12.74 14.68 22.79
N ASN A 214 -11.49 15.16 22.92
CA ASN A 214 -10.73 15.77 21.85
C ASN A 214 -9.52 14.89 21.52
N GLY A 215 -9.12 14.87 20.27
CA GLY A 215 -7.99 14.06 19.89
C GLY A 215 -7.32 14.54 18.63
N THR A 216 -6.02 14.29 18.57
CA THR A 216 -5.21 14.50 17.38
C THR A 216 -4.45 13.23 17.05
N ASN A 217 -4.37 12.92 15.77
CA ASN A 217 -3.61 11.77 15.28
C ASN A 217 -2.84 12.18 14.04
N GLN A 218 -1.52 12.05 14.11
CA GLN A 218 -0.66 12.16 12.94
C GLN A 218 -0.06 10.80 12.63
N THR A 219 -0.19 10.36 11.39
CA THR A 219 0.50 9.19 10.89
C THR A 219 1.35 9.57 9.69
N ARG A 220 2.57 9.06 9.66
CA ARG A 220 3.49 9.18 8.53
C ARG A 220 3.90 7.80 8.08
N SER A 221 3.92 7.57 6.79
CA SER A 221 4.43 6.33 6.21
C SER A 221 5.12 6.61 4.89
N GLN A 222 6.17 5.88 4.61
CA GLN A 222 6.87 5.91 3.33
C GLN A 222 7.40 4.52 3.01
N GLY A 223 7.45 4.19 1.73
CA GLY A 223 7.88 2.88 1.32
C GLY A 223 8.43 2.85 -0.09
N HIS A 224 9.21 1.82 -0.33
CA HIS A 224 9.85 1.51 -1.58
C HIS A 224 9.45 0.11 -2.02
N ARG A 225 9.16 -0.04 -3.26
CA ARG A 225 8.91 -1.33 -3.92
C ARG A 225 9.83 -1.45 -5.13
N LEU A 226 10.54 -2.56 -5.20
CA LEU A 226 11.35 -2.95 -6.34
C LEU A 226 10.86 -4.33 -6.81
N GLY A 227 10.59 -4.46 -8.09
CA GLY A 227 10.30 -5.72 -8.76
C GLY A 227 11.15 -5.87 -10.01
N MET A 228 11.57 -7.08 -10.32
CA MET A 228 12.31 -7.40 -11.52
C MET A 228 11.83 -8.73 -12.10
N ARG A 229 11.84 -8.85 -13.40
CA ARG A 229 11.73 -10.12 -14.13
C ARG A 229 12.89 -10.21 -15.10
N LEU A 230 13.71 -11.22 -14.93
CA LEU A 230 14.81 -11.56 -15.81
C LEU A 230 14.54 -12.92 -16.40
N GLU A 231 14.35 -12.99 -17.71
CA GLU A 231 14.33 -14.24 -18.45
C GLU A 231 15.51 -14.26 -19.43
N HIS A 232 16.36 -15.27 -19.34
CA HIS A 232 17.52 -15.40 -20.21
C HIS A 232 17.62 -16.82 -20.78
N LYS A 233 17.76 -16.91 -22.09
CA LYS A 233 18.00 -18.14 -22.84
C LYS A 233 19.50 -18.24 -23.11
N PHE A 234 20.18 -19.12 -22.39
CA PHE A 234 21.61 -19.42 -22.65
C PHE A 234 21.78 -20.20 -23.94
N SER A 235 20.75 -20.96 -24.33
CA SER A 235 20.65 -21.73 -25.58
C SER A 235 19.19 -22.07 -25.85
N GLU A 236 18.90 -22.70 -26.98
CA GLU A 236 17.56 -23.26 -27.28
C GLU A 236 17.07 -24.28 -26.22
N ASN A 237 17.98 -24.87 -25.47
CA ASN A 237 17.70 -25.92 -24.50
C ASN A 237 17.77 -25.44 -23.03
N THR A 238 18.41 -24.31 -22.74
CA THR A 238 18.70 -23.89 -21.37
C THR A 238 18.24 -22.47 -21.16
N SER A 239 17.40 -22.25 -20.15
CA SER A 239 16.95 -20.90 -19.77
C SER A 239 16.77 -20.77 -18.28
N ILE A 240 16.82 -19.53 -17.82
CA ILE A 240 16.57 -19.09 -16.45
C ILE A 240 15.48 -18.04 -16.44
N LEU A 241 14.59 -18.13 -15.46
CA LEU A 241 13.65 -17.07 -15.12
C LEU A 241 13.83 -16.72 -13.66
N PHE A 242 14.05 -15.44 -13.36
CA PHE A 242 14.24 -14.93 -12.02
C PHE A 242 13.36 -13.70 -11.77
N GLU A 243 12.50 -13.78 -10.76
CA GLU A 243 11.56 -12.71 -10.40
C GLU A 243 11.71 -12.34 -8.92
N PRO A 244 12.67 -11.49 -8.55
CA PRO A 244 12.79 -10.97 -7.20
C PRO A 244 11.87 -9.76 -6.98
N ARG A 245 11.40 -9.61 -5.76
CA ARG A 245 10.63 -8.46 -5.26
C ARG A 245 11.14 -8.06 -3.90
N VAL A 246 11.36 -6.77 -3.71
CA VAL A 246 11.78 -6.20 -2.44
C VAL A 246 10.88 -5.02 -2.10
N ASN A 247 10.31 -5.06 -0.90
CA ASN A 247 9.56 -3.95 -0.33
C ASN A 247 10.23 -3.56 0.98
N PHE A 248 10.41 -2.27 1.22
CA PHE A 248 10.90 -1.79 2.50
C PHE A 248 10.34 -0.41 2.80
N GLY A 249 10.23 -0.08 4.07
CA GLY A 249 9.70 1.21 4.44
C GLY A 249 9.61 1.44 5.94
N LYS A 250 9.20 2.66 6.24
CA LYS A 250 9.13 3.21 7.59
C LYS A 250 7.79 3.89 7.81
N GLY A 251 7.32 3.81 9.04
CA GLY A 251 6.15 4.54 9.48
C GLY A 251 6.32 5.07 10.88
N SER A 252 5.58 6.13 11.21
CA SER A 252 5.46 6.63 12.58
C SER A 252 4.05 7.09 12.84
N PHE A 253 3.66 7.07 14.10
CA PHE A 253 2.39 7.63 14.55
C PHE A 253 2.56 8.39 15.86
N THR A 254 1.77 9.42 16.01
CA THR A 254 1.62 10.18 17.24
C THR A 254 0.14 10.41 17.45
N GLU A 255 -0.40 9.92 18.53
CA GLU A 255 -1.80 10.08 18.94
C GLU A 255 -1.84 10.76 20.29
N PHE A 256 -2.69 11.74 20.43
CA PHE A 256 -3.01 12.36 21.68
C PHE A 256 -4.52 12.52 21.78
N SER A 257 -5.09 12.20 22.92
CA SER A 257 -6.48 12.53 23.21
C SER A 257 -6.65 12.88 24.69
N ASP A 258 -7.47 13.85 24.94
CA ASP A 258 -7.98 14.18 26.26
C ASP A 258 -9.48 13.92 26.32
N PHE A 259 -9.97 13.64 27.50
CA PHE A 259 -11.39 13.38 27.72
C PHE A 259 -11.84 13.91 29.08
N GLN A 260 -13.13 14.26 29.13
CA GLN A 260 -13.84 14.63 30.36
C GLN A 260 -15.19 13.95 30.36
N THR A 261 -15.52 13.30 31.48
CA THR A 261 -16.85 12.67 31.67
C THR A 261 -17.54 13.31 32.85
N TYR A 262 -18.76 13.77 32.63
CA TYR A 262 -19.63 14.35 33.64
C TYR A 262 -20.81 13.44 33.88
N THR A 263 -21.19 13.28 35.13
CA THR A 263 -22.50 12.76 35.51
C THR A 263 -23.43 13.95 35.76
N GLU A 264 -24.56 13.97 35.07
CA GLU A 264 -25.58 14.98 35.25
C GLU A 264 -26.82 14.34 35.87
N ARG A 265 -27.26 14.89 37.02
CA ARG A 265 -28.50 14.52 37.72
C ARG A 265 -29.20 15.79 38.13
N ASP A 266 -30.52 15.88 37.89
CA ASP A 266 -31.37 17.02 38.26
C ASP A 266 -30.82 18.37 37.77
N GLY A 267 -30.17 18.38 36.59
CA GLY A 267 -29.55 19.57 35.99
C GLY A 267 -28.23 19.97 36.58
N VAL A 268 -27.68 19.22 37.54
CA VAL A 268 -26.34 19.46 38.11
C VAL A 268 -25.33 18.54 37.52
N LYS A 269 -24.24 19.11 37.00
CA LYS A 269 -23.11 18.37 36.41
C LYS A 269 -21.98 18.21 37.42
N HIS A 270 -21.54 16.95 37.61
CA HIS A 270 -20.36 16.61 38.39
C HIS A 270 -19.31 15.96 37.47
N LEU A 271 -18.07 16.45 37.52
CA LEU A 271 -16.96 15.78 36.86
C LEU A 271 -16.71 14.43 37.51
N THR A 272 -16.84 13.35 36.74
CA THR A 272 -16.69 11.98 37.26
C THR A 272 -15.30 11.44 36.95
N ASN A 273 -14.81 11.68 35.74
CA ASN A 273 -13.43 11.37 35.38
C ASN A 273 -12.94 12.30 34.27
N ASP A 274 -11.65 12.53 34.27
CA ASP A 274 -10.92 13.21 33.21
C ASP A 274 -9.55 12.56 32.99
N GLY A 275 -8.94 12.86 31.89
CA GLY A 275 -7.62 12.31 31.61
C GLY A 275 -7.14 12.53 30.21
N TYR A 276 -6.01 11.91 29.91
CA TYR A 276 -5.44 11.91 28.57
C TYR A 276 -4.79 10.56 28.24
N THR A 277 -4.62 10.34 26.94
CA THR A 277 -3.82 9.24 26.41
C THR A 277 -2.89 9.79 25.32
N SER A 278 -1.62 9.41 25.39
CA SER A 278 -0.60 9.74 24.40
C SER A 278 0.09 8.46 23.92
N ASN A 279 0.01 8.20 22.64
CA ASN A 279 0.66 7.06 21.98
C ASN A 279 1.62 7.55 20.92
N THR A 280 2.86 7.07 20.95
CA THR A 280 3.83 7.33 19.91
C THR A 280 4.52 6.03 19.50
N GLY A 281 4.89 5.91 18.25
CA GLY A 281 5.64 4.74 17.82
C GLY A 281 6.14 4.85 16.39
N ASP A 282 7.16 4.04 16.14
CA ASP A 282 7.82 3.89 14.84
C ASP A 282 7.73 2.43 14.38
N ASN A 283 7.57 2.27 13.08
CA ASN A 283 7.54 0.97 12.42
C ASN A 283 8.55 0.94 11.29
N ASP A 284 9.42 -0.07 11.31
CA ASP A 284 10.33 -0.41 10.22
C ASP A 284 9.99 -1.79 9.68
N ASN A 285 9.87 -1.91 8.36
CA ASN A 285 9.62 -3.20 7.75
C ASN A 285 10.39 -3.39 6.45
N TRP A 286 10.72 -4.62 6.16
CA TRP A 286 11.18 -5.03 4.85
C TRP A 286 10.70 -6.45 4.53
N GLN A 287 10.54 -6.71 3.26
CA GLN A 287 10.20 -8.01 2.72
C GLN A 287 10.97 -8.22 1.41
N ALA A 288 11.65 -9.35 1.31
CA ALA A 288 12.24 -9.83 0.07
C ALA A 288 11.62 -11.18 -0.29
N SER A 289 11.13 -11.31 -1.48
CA SER A 289 10.54 -12.55 -1.99
C SER A 289 10.93 -12.75 -3.45
N GLY A 290 10.82 -13.96 -3.91
CA GLY A 290 11.09 -14.21 -5.32
C GLY A 290 10.99 -15.67 -5.68
N PHE A 291 11.20 -15.87 -6.96
CA PHE A 291 11.09 -17.15 -7.59
C PHE A 291 12.18 -17.28 -8.65
N LEU A 292 12.85 -18.41 -8.66
CA LEU A 292 13.87 -18.78 -9.60
C LEU A 292 13.46 -20.08 -10.28
N LEU A 293 13.40 -20.09 -11.60
CA LEU A 293 13.09 -21.27 -12.41
C LEU A 293 14.25 -21.51 -13.37
N LEU A 294 14.90 -22.65 -13.19
CA LEU A 294 15.89 -23.17 -14.12
C LEU A 294 15.24 -24.21 -15.02
N ARG A 295 15.46 -24.14 -16.31
CA ARG A 295 14.84 -25.01 -17.32
C ARG A 295 15.91 -25.57 -18.25
N GLN A 296 15.87 -26.88 -18.45
CA GLN A 296 16.76 -27.62 -19.34
C GLN A 296 15.98 -28.62 -20.18
N ARG A 297 16.09 -28.55 -21.50
CA ARG A 297 15.67 -29.61 -22.40
C ARG A 297 16.78 -30.66 -22.52
N LEU A 298 16.41 -31.92 -22.33
CA LEU A 298 17.34 -33.05 -22.42
C LEU A 298 17.21 -33.65 -23.81
N GLY A 299 18.29 -33.87 -24.51
CA GLY A 299 18.48 -34.27 -25.92
C GLY A 299 17.43 -35.18 -26.65
N LYS A 300 16.43 -35.70 -25.94
CA LYS A 300 15.28 -36.41 -26.56
C LYS A 300 14.04 -35.51 -26.51
N PRO A 301 13.26 -35.42 -27.60
CA PRO A 301 12.01 -34.63 -27.59
C PRO A 301 11.10 -35.03 -26.41
N GLY A 302 10.47 -34.05 -25.78
CA GLY A 302 9.57 -34.23 -24.65
C GLY A 302 10.25 -34.50 -23.30
N ARG A 303 11.58 -34.55 -23.22
CA ARG A 303 12.29 -34.65 -21.93
C ARG A 303 12.79 -33.27 -21.50
N THR A 304 12.32 -32.82 -20.35
CA THR A 304 12.72 -31.57 -19.71
C THR A 304 13.08 -31.81 -18.26
N LEU A 305 14.01 -31.04 -17.75
CA LEU A 305 14.33 -30.90 -16.33
C LEU A 305 14.06 -29.45 -15.93
N SER A 306 13.29 -29.23 -14.88
CA SER A 306 13.07 -27.92 -14.32
C SER A 306 13.30 -27.93 -12.82
N ALA A 307 13.94 -26.88 -12.31
CA ALA A 307 14.09 -26.65 -10.89
C ALA A 307 13.48 -25.29 -10.55
N ASN A 308 12.52 -25.30 -9.64
CA ASN A 308 11.82 -24.11 -9.18
C ASN A 308 12.17 -23.88 -7.69
N ILE A 309 12.65 -22.69 -7.38
CA ILE A 309 12.97 -22.24 -6.02
C ILE A 309 12.16 -21.00 -5.73
N ARG A 310 11.40 -21.02 -4.63
CA ARG A 310 10.66 -19.86 -4.11
C ARG A 310 11.21 -19.50 -2.74
N PHE A 311 11.40 -18.21 -2.52
CA PHE A 311 11.86 -17.69 -1.23
C PHE A 311 11.02 -16.49 -0.80
N SER A 312 10.87 -16.35 0.51
CA SER A 312 10.26 -15.16 1.11
C SER A 312 10.87 -14.94 2.49
N PHE A 313 11.36 -13.73 2.70
CA PHE A 313 11.90 -13.26 3.95
C PHE A 313 11.23 -11.95 4.32
N SER A 314 10.88 -11.78 5.59
CA SER A 314 10.34 -10.52 6.08
C SER A 314 10.76 -10.23 7.51
N ASN A 315 10.91 -8.96 7.81
CA ASN A 315 11.08 -8.44 9.16
C ASN A 315 10.18 -7.23 9.33
N ASN A 316 9.50 -7.16 10.47
CA ASN A 316 8.70 -6.03 10.88
C ASN A 316 9.03 -5.72 12.34
N GLU A 317 9.42 -4.48 12.60
CA GLU A 317 9.77 -3.97 13.92
C GLU A 317 8.83 -2.79 14.24
N LEU A 318 8.22 -2.84 15.40
CA LEU A 318 7.34 -1.81 15.91
C LEU A 318 7.75 -1.46 17.33
N ASN A 319 8.17 -0.23 17.54
CA ASN A 319 8.57 0.30 18.83
C ASN A 319 7.69 1.48 19.19
N GLY A 320 7.37 1.65 20.46
CA GLY A 320 6.62 2.81 20.86
C GLY A 320 6.40 2.92 22.36
N PHE A 321 5.71 3.99 22.71
CA PHE A 321 5.42 4.38 24.07
C PHE A 321 3.95 4.77 24.20
N ASN A 322 3.28 4.22 25.20
CA ASN A 322 1.93 4.58 25.59
C ASN A 322 1.98 5.21 27.00
N GLN A 323 1.39 6.37 27.13
CA GLN A 323 1.18 7.06 28.41
C GLN A 323 -0.28 7.42 28.54
N SER A 324 -0.89 7.11 29.70
CA SER A 324 -2.22 7.60 30.02
C SER A 324 -2.31 8.02 31.47
N LEU A 325 -3.12 9.04 31.69
CA LEU A 325 -3.59 9.47 33.01
C LEU A 325 -5.12 9.41 32.99
N THR A 326 -5.68 8.73 33.98
CA THR A 326 -7.12 8.79 34.28
C THR A 326 -7.30 9.25 35.71
N ARG A 327 -7.98 10.35 35.89
CA ARG A 327 -8.36 10.87 37.19
C ARG A 327 -9.84 10.53 37.42
N VAL A 328 -10.14 9.85 38.52
CA VAL A 328 -11.50 9.51 38.93
C VAL A 328 -11.86 10.32 40.15
N THR A 329 -12.96 11.05 40.06
CA THR A 329 -13.52 11.84 41.17
C THR A 329 -14.82 11.19 41.62
N GLU A 330 -14.90 10.79 42.90
CA GLU A 330 -16.14 10.26 43.47
C GLU A 330 -17.16 11.38 43.69
N VAL A 331 -18.41 11.12 43.35
CA VAL A 331 -19.50 12.08 43.54
C VAL A 331 -19.66 12.37 45.04
N GLY A 332 -19.52 13.66 45.41
CA GLY A 332 -19.59 14.10 46.79
C GLY A 332 -18.27 14.08 47.58
N SER A 333 -17.16 13.76 46.92
CA SER A 333 -15.79 13.79 47.46
C SER A 333 -14.96 14.81 46.70
N GLU A 334 -14.09 15.55 47.42
CA GLU A 334 -13.04 16.37 46.81
C GLU A 334 -11.77 15.56 46.49
N ALA A 335 -11.74 14.28 46.90
CA ALA A 335 -10.60 13.43 46.64
C ALA A 335 -10.67 12.80 45.26
N ALA A 336 -9.67 13.04 44.45
CA ALA A 336 -9.47 12.40 43.16
C ALA A 336 -8.42 11.30 43.28
N LYS A 337 -8.61 10.20 42.55
CA LYS A 337 -7.66 9.11 42.44
C LYS A 337 -7.09 9.12 41.03
N ASP A 338 -5.78 9.24 40.93
CA ASP A 338 -5.06 9.21 39.64
C ASP A 338 -4.59 7.78 39.36
N GLU A 339 -4.88 7.30 38.16
CA GLU A 339 -4.34 6.09 37.58
C GLU A 339 -3.42 6.47 36.42
N ILE A 340 -2.14 6.14 36.54
CA ILE A 340 -1.11 6.47 35.53
C ILE A 340 -0.60 5.17 34.94
N VAL A 341 -0.62 5.06 33.61
CA VAL A 341 -0.01 3.96 32.87
C VAL A 341 1.08 4.51 31.98
N ASN A 342 2.28 3.93 32.12
CA ASN A 342 3.42 4.18 31.23
C ASN A 342 3.90 2.83 30.71
N GLN A 343 3.81 2.63 29.42
CA GLN A 343 4.12 1.35 28.79
C GLN A 343 4.99 1.53 27.56
N LEU A 344 6.15 0.90 27.58
CA LEU A 344 6.97 0.68 26.40
C LEU A 344 6.49 -0.59 25.70
N PHE A 345 6.44 -0.57 24.38
CA PHE A 345 6.22 -1.76 23.59
C PHE A 345 7.29 -1.86 22.51
N ASP A 346 7.78 -3.09 22.36
CA ASP A 346 8.74 -3.49 21.33
C ASP A 346 8.25 -4.81 20.77
N GLN A 347 7.91 -4.81 19.51
CA GLN A 347 7.41 -5.98 18.81
C GLN A 347 8.23 -6.23 17.56
N GLN A 348 8.80 -7.41 17.47
CA GLN A 348 9.49 -7.87 16.29
C GLN A 348 8.83 -9.11 15.72
N SER A 349 8.57 -9.12 14.42
CA SER A 349 8.06 -10.28 13.70
C SER A 349 8.99 -10.59 12.53
N ARG A 350 9.50 -11.82 12.50
CA ARG A 350 10.34 -12.32 11.41
C ARG A 350 9.71 -13.55 10.79
N SER A 351 9.72 -13.60 9.48
CA SER A 351 9.26 -14.79 8.74
C SER A 351 10.27 -15.14 7.66
N SER A 352 10.51 -16.43 7.50
CA SER A 352 11.33 -16.95 6.42
C SER A 352 10.73 -18.20 5.85
N SER A 353 10.67 -18.30 4.53
CA SER A 353 10.28 -19.52 3.82
C SER A 353 11.16 -19.73 2.61
N LEU A 354 11.52 -20.99 2.40
CA LEU A 354 12.24 -21.47 1.23
C LEU A 354 11.61 -22.77 0.79
N SER A 355 11.23 -22.85 -0.47
CA SER A 355 10.68 -24.08 -1.05
C SER A 355 11.30 -24.34 -2.41
N GLY A 356 11.48 -25.62 -2.73
CA GLY A 356 12.03 -26.06 -4.00
C GLY A 356 11.28 -27.25 -4.56
N ARG A 357 11.22 -27.32 -5.88
CA ARG A 357 10.64 -28.44 -6.65
C ARG A 357 11.54 -28.70 -7.84
N VAL A 358 11.80 -29.96 -8.10
CA VAL A 358 12.49 -30.45 -9.30
C VAL A 358 11.54 -31.32 -10.08
#